data_c541c67d3439ea660131346ab11bed00
#
_entry.id   c541c67d3439ea660131346ab11bed00
#
_cell.length_a   1.000
_cell.length_b   1.000
_cell.length_c   1.000
_cell.angle_alpha   90.00
_cell.angle_beta   90.00
_cell.angle_gamma   90.00
#
_symmetry.space_group_name_H-M   'P 1'
#
loop_
_entity.id
_entity.type
_entity.pdbx_description
1 polymer ?
#
loop_
_entity_poly.entity_id
_entity_poly.type
_entity_poly.pdbx_seq_one_letter_code
_entity_poly.pdbx_strand_id
1 'polypeptide(L)'
;MKELCNKVFGKGSVARLGDFIEEVTTRNKSNSCENVLSVSNKMGFIKQSEQFEDRTVASENKSNYKVVTEGCFAYNPARINVGSIALLSTYKIGIISPMYVCFKTKSSLDSEYLNFYYQSGFFYKELQKKLEGSVRQCLTYENMSEILIPYVGIEKQKAIAATLNKFATLIANEEKYLKSLQKQKSYFLNAMFI
;
A
#
# COMPACT_ATOMS: atom_id res chain seq x y z
N MET A 1 -3.30 -14.23 -3.42
CA MET A 1 -2.29 -13.27 -3.94
C MET A 1 -0.87 -13.53 -3.45
N LYS A 2 -0.60 -13.60 -2.15
CA LYS A 2 0.76 -13.75 -1.61
C LYS A 2 1.58 -14.89 -2.23
N GLU A 3 1.01 -16.08 -2.38
CA GLU A 3 1.70 -17.23 -3.00
C GLU A 3 2.04 -16.99 -4.48
N LEU A 4 1.13 -16.34 -5.22
CA LEU A 4 1.37 -15.98 -6.61
C LEU A 4 2.51 -14.96 -6.72
N CYS A 5 2.51 -13.92 -5.89
CA CYS A 5 3.61 -12.96 -5.82
C CYS A 5 4.94 -13.66 -5.48
N ASN A 6 4.96 -14.61 -4.55
CA ASN A 6 6.17 -15.37 -4.23
C ASN A 6 6.72 -16.16 -5.42
N LYS A 7 5.86 -16.74 -6.27
CA LYS A 7 6.31 -17.44 -7.49
C LYS A 7 6.92 -16.49 -8.52
N VAL A 8 6.39 -15.28 -8.61
CA VAL A 8 6.83 -14.26 -9.57
C VAL A 8 8.14 -13.60 -9.14
N PHE A 9 8.26 -13.21 -7.87
CA PHE A 9 9.38 -12.41 -7.36
C PHE A 9 10.56 -13.23 -6.85
N GLY A 10 10.50 -14.55 -6.86
CA GLY A 10 11.53 -15.43 -6.30
C GLY A 10 12.78 -15.63 -7.16
N LYS A 11 12.83 -15.10 -8.38
CA LYS A 11 13.92 -15.36 -9.34
C LYS A 11 14.27 -14.08 -10.11
N GLY A 12 15.56 -13.83 -10.32
CA GLY A 12 16.04 -12.72 -11.16
C GLY A 12 17.17 -11.91 -10.54
N SER A 13 17.63 -10.90 -11.27
CA SER A 13 18.55 -9.88 -10.78
C SER A 13 17.86 -9.03 -9.73
N VAL A 14 18.64 -8.47 -8.80
CA VAL A 14 18.17 -7.55 -7.78
C VAL A 14 18.83 -6.19 -7.94
N ALA A 15 18.13 -5.13 -7.53
CA ALA A 15 18.63 -3.76 -7.53
C ALA A 15 18.18 -3.05 -6.25
N ARG A 16 18.85 -1.96 -5.88
CA ARG A 16 18.47 -1.15 -4.71
C ARG A 16 17.23 -0.34 -5.04
N LEU A 17 16.24 -0.37 -4.17
CA LEU A 17 15.00 0.37 -4.36
C LEU A 17 15.23 1.89 -4.48
N GLY A 18 16.19 2.44 -3.73
CA GLY A 18 16.54 3.87 -3.74
C GLY A 18 16.94 4.42 -5.11
N ASP A 19 17.46 3.58 -6.02
CA ASP A 19 17.81 4.00 -7.37
C ASP A 19 16.56 4.36 -8.21
N PHE A 20 15.40 3.86 -7.80
CA PHE A 20 14.14 3.87 -8.56
C PHE A 20 13.00 4.65 -7.89
N ILE A 21 13.22 5.22 -6.71
CA ILE A 21 12.19 5.99 -5.99
C ILE A 21 12.66 7.41 -5.68
N GLU A 22 11.70 8.28 -5.41
CA GLU A 22 11.91 9.66 -4.97
C GLU A 22 11.00 9.98 -3.80
N GLU A 23 11.56 10.57 -2.73
CA GLU A 23 10.76 10.96 -1.57
C GLU A 23 9.81 12.11 -1.90
N VAL A 24 8.58 12.04 -1.40
CA VAL A 24 7.59 13.10 -1.50
C VAL A 24 7.50 13.83 -0.17
N THR A 25 8.01 15.07 -0.15
CA THR A 25 8.06 15.93 1.05
C THR A 25 7.16 17.16 0.96
N THR A 26 6.46 17.36 -0.15
CA THR A 26 5.57 18.51 -0.39
C THR A 26 4.53 18.65 0.71
N ARG A 27 4.41 19.85 1.29
CA ARG A 27 3.49 20.17 2.38
C ARG A 27 2.27 20.94 1.90
N ASN A 28 1.16 20.79 2.59
CA ASN A 28 -0.11 21.50 2.35
C ASN A 28 -0.06 22.94 2.92
N LYS A 29 0.99 23.70 2.59
CA LYS A 29 1.27 25.03 3.18
C LYS A 29 0.10 26.00 3.06
N SER A 30 -0.60 25.99 1.94
CA SER A 30 -1.78 26.84 1.69
C SER A 30 -3.05 26.34 2.37
N ASN A 31 -3.00 25.18 3.03
CA ASN A 31 -4.15 24.49 3.63
C ASN A 31 -5.33 24.27 2.64
N SER A 32 -5.00 24.21 1.34
CA SER A 32 -5.99 24.12 0.24
C SER A 32 -6.55 22.73 0.02
N CYS A 33 -5.87 21.68 0.47
CA CYS A 33 -6.36 20.31 0.37
C CYS A 33 -6.93 19.85 1.72
N GLU A 34 -8.19 19.43 1.71
CA GLU A 34 -8.92 18.97 2.91
C GLU A 34 -9.10 17.45 2.96
N ASN A 35 -8.83 16.72 1.86
CA ASN A 35 -9.01 15.28 1.77
C ASN A 35 -7.95 14.56 2.60
N VAL A 36 -8.22 14.34 3.88
CA VAL A 36 -7.30 13.67 4.81
C VAL A 36 -7.37 12.15 4.63
N LEU A 37 -6.23 11.58 4.28
CA LEU A 37 -6.07 10.15 4.03
C LEU A 37 -5.25 9.48 5.15
N SER A 38 -5.45 8.18 5.26
CA SER A 38 -4.70 7.28 6.13
C SER A 38 -4.39 5.98 5.38
N VAL A 39 -3.40 5.21 5.85
CA VAL A 39 -3.07 3.90 5.26
C VAL A 39 -3.54 2.79 6.18
N SER A 40 -4.53 2.04 5.70
CA SER A 40 -5.02 0.81 6.32
C SER A 40 -4.24 -0.40 5.82
N ASN A 41 -3.91 -1.34 6.71
CA ASN A 41 -3.23 -2.59 6.35
C ASN A 41 -4.06 -3.49 5.41
N LYS A 42 -5.39 -3.32 5.40
CA LYS A 42 -6.32 -4.17 4.62
C LYS A 42 -6.86 -3.47 3.39
N MET A 43 -7.12 -2.16 3.49
CA MET A 43 -7.87 -1.40 2.46
C MET A 43 -6.98 -0.41 1.70
N GLY A 44 -5.68 -0.33 2.02
CA GLY A 44 -4.80 0.65 1.42
C GLY A 44 -5.13 2.08 1.87
N PHE A 45 -5.12 3.04 0.95
CA PHE A 45 -5.52 4.41 1.25
C PHE A 45 -7.03 4.51 1.45
N ILE A 46 -7.42 5.08 2.58
CA ILE A 46 -8.82 5.36 2.96
C ILE A 46 -8.92 6.78 3.52
N LYS A 47 -10.12 7.34 3.50
CA LYS A 47 -10.35 8.59 4.24
C LYS A 47 -10.18 8.37 5.73
N GLN A 48 -9.56 9.32 6.41
CA GLN A 48 -9.33 9.21 7.85
C GLN A 48 -10.65 9.12 8.63
N SER A 49 -11.71 9.78 8.18
CA SER A 49 -13.07 9.67 8.74
C SER A 49 -13.66 8.26 8.68
N GLU A 50 -13.28 7.47 7.67
CA GLU A 50 -13.75 6.07 7.53
C GLU A 50 -12.98 5.10 8.44
N GLN A 51 -11.76 5.46 8.86
CA GLN A 51 -10.93 4.63 9.72
C GLN A 51 -11.27 4.78 11.21
N PHE A 52 -11.70 5.97 11.58
CA PHE A 52 -11.96 6.33 12.98
C PHE A 52 -13.41 6.80 13.08
N GLU A 53 -14.34 5.85 13.25
CA GLU A 53 -15.75 6.14 13.45
C GLU A 53 -15.91 7.29 14.45
N ASP A 54 -16.38 8.47 13.99
CA ASP A 54 -16.71 9.68 14.73
C ASP A 54 -15.60 10.38 15.56
N ARG A 55 -14.32 10.06 15.39
CA ARG A 55 -13.23 10.81 16.02
C ARG A 55 -12.49 11.67 15.01
N THR A 56 -12.56 12.99 15.17
CA THR A 56 -11.70 13.94 14.44
C THR A 56 -10.27 13.82 14.96
N VAL A 57 -9.49 12.91 14.36
CA VAL A 57 -8.07 12.67 14.73
C VAL A 57 -7.14 13.66 14.01
N ALA A 58 -7.62 14.30 12.95
CA ALA A 58 -6.84 15.28 12.21
C ALA A 58 -6.75 16.58 13.02
N SER A 59 -5.54 17.15 13.14
CA SER A 59 -5.33 18.49 13.65
C SER A 59 -6.14 19.52 12.83
N GLU A 60 -6.67 20.56 13.46
CA GLU A 60 -7.34 21.69 12.78
C GLU A 60 -6.40 22.32 11.76
N ASN A 61 -5.13 22.49 12.11
CA ASN A 61 -4.10 22.96 11.20
C ASN A 61 -3.45 21.78 10.43
N LYS A 62 -3.75 21.70 9.12
CA LYS A 62 -3.25 20.67 8.19
C LYS A 62 -2.10 21.15 7.30
N SER A 63 -1.53 22.34 7.58
CA SER A 63 -0.48 22.95 6.75
C SER A 63 0.81 22.09 6.72
N ASN A 64 1.07 21.31 7.78
CA ASN A 64 2.21 20.41 7.89
C ASN A 64 1.98 19.03 7.27
N TYR A 65 0.75 18.69 6.89
CA TYR A 65 0.46 17.41 6.24
C TYR A 65 1.17 17.32 4.89
N LYS A 66 1.60 16.11 4.52
CA LYS A 66 2.20 15.85 3.21
C LYS A 66 1.11 15.75 2.16
N VAL A 67 1.32 16.39 1.01
CA VAL A 67 0.42 16.25 -0.15
C VAL A 67 0.82 15.00 -0.92
N VAL A 68 -0.14 14.11 -1.16
CA VAL A 68 0.03 12.89 -1.93
C VAL A 68 -0.91 12.90 -3.12
N THR A 69 -0.41 12.45 -4.26
CA THR A 69 -1.18 12.35 -5.51
C THR A 69 -1.20 10.91 -6.00
N GLU A 70 -2.10 10.61 -6.92
CA GLU A 70 -2.16 9.30 -7.57
C GLU A 70 -0.77 8.81 -8.00
N GLY A 71 -0.49 7.52 -7.80
CA GLY A 71 0.83 6.92 -8.01
C GLY A 71 1.83 7.10 -6.86
N CYS A 72 1.45 7.82 -5.78
CA CYS A 72 2.28 7.96 -4.59
C CYS A 72 2.11 6.76 -3.66
N PHE A 73 3.21 6.25 -3.13
CA PHE A 73 3.22 5.33 -1.99
C PHE A 73 3.28 6.10 -0.69
N ALA A 74 2.61 5.56 0.34
CA ALA A 74 2.82 6.00 1.71
C ALA A 74 2.87 4.82 2.66
N TYR A 75 3.71 4.91 3.69
CA TYR A 75 3.76 3.93 4.76
C TYR A 75 3.95 4.60 6.12
N ASN A 76 3.45 3.92 7.16
CA ASN A 76 3.74 4.31 8.54
C ASN A 76 5.03 3.61 8.99
N PRO A 77 6.13 4.34 9.29
CA PRO A 77 7.41 3.75 9.67
C PRO A 77 7.31 2.73 10.81
N ALA A 78 6.50 3.02 11.83
CA ALA A 78 6.34 2.17 13.00
C ALA A 78 5.32 1.02 12.83
N ARG A 79 4.67 0.92 11.66
CA ARG A 79 3.64 -0.09 11.38
C ARG A 79 3.81 -0.80 10.04
N ILE A 80 4.90 -0.56 9.34
CA ILE A 80 5.18 -1.22 8.06
C ILE A 80 5.35 -2.73 8.22
N ASN A 81 5.86 -3.17 9.36
CA ASN A 81 6.01 -4.58 9.73
C ASN A 81 4.67 -5.35 9.78
N VAL A 82 3.56 -4.66 9.98
CA VAL A 82 2.20 -5.21 9.94
C VAL A 82 1.44 -4.84 8.66
N GLY A 83 2.14 -4.37 7.63
CA GLY A 83 1.59 -4.11 6.29
C GLY A 83 1.02 -2.71 6.08
N SER A 84 1.37 -1.71 6.90
CA SER A 84 0.92 -0.34 6.70
C SER A 84 1.73 0.38 5.60
N ILE A 85 1.60 -0.10 4.37
CA ILE A 85 2.12 0.50 3.14
C ILE A 85 1.09 0.34 2.03
N ALA A 86 0.88 1.37 1.20
CA ALA A 86 -0.05 1.32 0.09
C ALA A 86 0.34 2.27 -1.05
N LEU A 87 -0.11 1.94 -2.25
CA LEU A 87 -0.12 2.78 -3.44
C LEU A 87 -1.44 3.56 -3.49
N LEU A 88 -1.38 4.87 -3.71
CA LEU A 88 -2.55 5.71 -3.90
C LEU A 88 -3.08 5.57 -5.33
N SER A 89 -4.17 4.83 -5.49
CA SER A 89 -4.87 4.62 -6.76
C SER A 89 -6.34 5.03 -6.72
N THR A 90 -6.90 5.27 -5.52
CA THR A 90 -8.34 5.56 -5.32
C THR A 90 -8.67 7.03 -5.34
N TYR A 91 -7.71 7.91 -5.06
CA TYR A 91 -7.91 9.36 -5.01
C TYR A 91 -6.84 10.06 -5.87
N LYS A 92 -7.25 11.07 -6.64
CA LYS A 92 -6.31 11.88 -7.44
C LYS A 92 -5.34 12.67 -6.57
N ILE A 93 -5.82 13.20 -5.45
CA ILE A 93 -5.05 14.00 -4.50
C ILE A 93 -5.61 13.88 -3.09
N GLY A 94 -4.73 13.94 -2.10
CA GLY A 94 -5.09 14.02 -0.68
C GLY A 94 -3.91 14.49 0.15
N ILE A 95 -4.13 14.57 1.45
CA ILE A 95 -3.09 14.89 2.43
C ILE A 95 -3.00 13.79 3.47
N ILE A 96 -1.79 13.54 3.95
CA ILE A 96 -1.52 12.51 4.95
C ILE A 96 -0.66 13.08 6.08
N SER A 97 -0.81 12.54 7.29
CA SER A 97 -0.06 12.98 8.47
C SER A 97 1.46 13.02 8.20
N PRO A 98 2.19 14.01 8.75
CA PRO A 98 3.64 14.13 8.60
C PRO A 98 4.44 12.90 9.02
N MET A 99 3.87 12.05 9.89
CA MET A 99 4.50 10.81 10.37
C MET A 99 4.69 9.74 9.27
N TYR A 100 3.91 9.81 8.18
CA TYR A 100 4.07 8.88 7.07
C TYR A 100 5.28 9.24 6.22
N VAL A 101 6.01 8.23 5.78
CA VAL A 101 6.97 8.36 4.68
C VAL A 101 6.22 8.19 3.37
N CYS A 102 6.45 9.12 2.43
CA CYS A 102 5.79 9.13 1.13
C CYS A 102 6.84 9.15 0.02
N PHE A 103 6.62 8.41 -1.05
CA PHE A 103 7.54 8.37 -2.19
C PHE A 103 6.80 8.01 -3.49
N LYS A 104 7.44 8.27 -4.63
CA LYS A 104 6.99 7.85 -5.96
C LYS A 104 8.05 7.02 -6.64
N THR A 105 7.64 6.18 -7.58
CA THR A 105 8.55 5.48 -8.47
C THR A 105 9.01 6.40 -9.60
N LYS A 106 10.26 6.26 -10.02
CA LYS A 106 10.79 6.83 -11.26
C LYS A 106 10.28 6.03 -12.46
N SER A 107 10.42 6.57 -13.68
CA SER A 107 9.93 5.95 -14.92
C SER A 107 10.47 4.55 -15.23
N SER A 108 11.59 4.17 -14.64
CA SER A 108 12.20 2.84 -14.76
C SER A 108 11.63 1.78 -13.84
N LEU A 109 10.75 2.14 -12.91
CA LEU A 109 10.07 1.21 -12.00
C LEU A 109 8.55 1.42 -12.06
N ASP A 110 7.83 0.38 -12.47
CA ASP A 110 6.37 0.37 -12.50
C ASP A 110 5.78 0.31 -11.08
N SER A 111 4.87 1.23 -10.75
CA SER A 111 4.29 1.34 -9.41
C SER A 111 3.43 0.13 -9.03
N GLU A 112 2.67 -0.44 -9.97
CA GLU A 112 1.87 -1.63 -9.70
C GLU A 112 2.76 -2.87 -9.50
N TYR A 113 3.84 -3.00 -10.27
CA TYR A 113 4.83 -4.04 -10.06
C TYR A 113 5.42 -3.98 -8.64
N LEU A 114 5.80 -2.78 -8.18
CA LEU A 114 6.31 -2.56 -6.83
C LEU A 114 5.23 -2.84 -5.77
N ASN A 115 3.97 -2.44 -6.02
CA ASN A 115 2.83 -2.69 -5.15
C ASN A 115 2.61 -4.20 -4.93
N PHE A 116 2.74 -5.01 -5.97
CA PHE A 116 2.68 -6.47 -5.84
C PHE A 116 3.90 -7.06 -5.13
N TYR A 117 5.09 -6.49 -5.34
CA TYR A 117 6.28 -6.93 -4.60
C TYR A 117 6.09 -6.77 -3.09
N TYR A 118 5.46 -5.67 -2.63
CA TYR A 118 5.15 -5.46 -1.20
C TYR A 118 4.21 -6.51 -0.61
N GLN A 119 3.43 -7.20 -1.42
CA GLN A 119 2.57 -8.30 -0.98
C GLN A 119 3.31 -9.64 -0.92
N SER A 120 4.56 -9.71 -1.35
CA SER A 120 5.37 -10.93 -1.36
C SER A 120 6.07 -11.18 -0.03
N GLY A 121 6.37 -12.45 0.24
CA GLY A 121 7.20 -12.85 1.38
C GLY A 121 8.66 -12.41 1.24
N PHE A 122 9.13 -12.10 0.01
CA PHE A 122 10.47 -11.60 -0.25
C PHE A 122 10.65 -10.18 0.30
N PHE A 123 9.68 -9.30 0.03
CA PHE A 123 9.70 -7.97 0.65
C PHE A 123 9.76 -8.05 2.17
N TYR A 124 8.96 -8.91 2.77
CA TYR A 124 8.94 -9.05 4.23
C TYR A 124 10.29 -9.51 4.80
N LYS A 125 10.99 -10.41 4.11
CA LYS A 125 12.34 -10.85 4.51
C LYS A 125 13.37 -9.71 4.41
N GLU A 126 13.33 -8.91 3.35
CA GLU A 126 14.21 -7.75 3.19
C GLU A 126 13.89 -6.64 4.21
N LEU A 127 12.60 -6.40 4.46
CA LEU A 127 12.13 -5.46 5.46
C LEU A 127 12.70 -5.77 6.85
N GLN A 128 12.63 -7.03 7.29
CA GLN A 128 13.12 -7.45 8.62
C GLN A 128 14.61 -7.15 8.83
N LYS A 129 15.41 -7.16 7.76
CA LYS A 129 16.85 -6.85 7.84
C LYS A 129 17.13 -5.34 8.04
N LYS A 130 16.15 -4.48 7.73
CA LYS A 130 16.29 -3.03 7.66
C LYS A 130 15.51 -2.28 8.74
N LEU A 131 14.76 -2.99 9.57
CA LEU A 131 14.03 -2.40 10.69
C LEU A 131 14.98 -2.01 11.81
N GLU A 132 14.83 -0.81 12.33
CA GLU A 132 15.60 -0.27 13.45
C GLU A 132 14.76 -0.22 14.73
N GLY A 133 15.42 -0.37 15.87
CA GLY A 133 14.82 -0.26 17.19
C GLY A 133 14.45 -1.59 17.83
N SER A 134 14.71 -1.71 19.13
CA SER A 134 14.45 -2.93 19.91
C SER A 134 13.01 -3.03 20.40
N VAL A 135 12.37 -1.90 20.75
CA VAL A 135 11.00 -1.83 21.30
C VAL A 135 9.97 -1.41 20.26
N ARG A 136 10.32 -0.44 19.41
CA ARG A 136 9.49 -0.01 18.26
C ARG A 136 10.33 -0.06 17.01
N GLN A 137 10.15 -1.10 16.25
CA GLN A 137 10.82 -1.25 14.97
C GLN A 137 10.25 -0.23 13.97
N CYS A 138 11.12 0.63 13.44
CA CYS A 138 10.77 1.65 12.46
C CYS A 138 11.60 1.45 11.18
N LEU A 139 11.01 1.78 10.04
CA LEU A 139 11.70 1.84 8.76
C LEU A 139 11.79 3.28 8.29
N THR A 140 12.98 3.84 8.25
CA THR A 140 13.23 5.16 7.67
C THR A 140 13.19 5.12 6.13
N TYR A 141 13.15 6.29 5.47
CA TYR A 141 13.24 6.34 4.00
C TYR A 141 14.59 5.82 3.51
N GLU A 142 15.68 6.13 4.22
CA GLU A 142 17.04 5.68 3.91
C GLU A 142 17.10 4.15 3.93
N ASN A 143 16.59 3.53 4.98
CA ASN A 143 16.55 2.07 5.10
C ASN A 143 15.61 1.41 4.09
N MET A 144 14.48 2.06 3.75
CA MET A 144 13.62 1.60 2.65
C MET A 144 14.40 1.63 1.32
N SER A 145 15.20 2.66 1.09
CA SER A 145 16.02 2.81 -0.12
C SER A 145 17.10 1.72 -0.27
N GLU A 146 17.54 1.13 0.84
CA GLU A 146 18.51 0.04 0.87
C GLU A 146 17.90 -1.35 0.59
N ILE A 147 16.58 -1.48 0.55
CA ILE A 147 15.90 -2.75 0.26
C ILE A 147 16.24 -3.18 -1.16
N LEU A 148 16.59 -4.46 -1.30
CA LEU A 148 16.80 -5.09 -2.60
C LEU A 148 15.47 -5.58 -3.17
N ILE A 149 15.17 -5.14 -4.40
CA ILE A 149 13.97 -5.52 -5.13
C ILE A 149 14.35 -6.37 -6.35
N PRO A 150 13.53 -7.35 -6.73
CA PRO A 150 13.68 -8.03 -8.01
C PRO A 150 13.51 -7.01 -9.14
N TYR A 151 14.51 -6.92 -10.02
CA TYR A 151 14.51 -5.93 -11.09
C TYR A 151 14.57 -6.61 -12.47
N VAL A 152 13.64 -6.22 -13.33
CA VAL A 152 13.56 -6.60 -14.72
C VAL A 152 13.23 -5.34 -15.56
N GLY A 153 13.43 -5.38 -16.86
CA GLY A 153 13.10 -4.24 -17.74
C GLY A 153 11.65 -3.79 -17.59
N ILE A 154 11.39 -2.48 -17.76
CA ILE A 154 10.09 -1.84 -17.49
C ILE A 154 8.92 -2.50 -18.22
N GLU A 155 9.09 -2.92 -19.45
CA GLU A 155 8.02 -3.59 -20.22
C GLU A 155 7.64 -4.95 -19.59
N LYS A 156 8.63 -5.68 -19.07
CA LYS A 156 8.38 -6.93 -18.37
C LYS A 156 7.71 -6.69 -17.00
N GLN A 157 8.09 -5.61 -16.30
CA GLN A 157 7.41 -5.20 -15.05
C GLN A 157 5.93 -4.93 -15.31
N LYS A 158 5.59 -4.13 -16.32
CA LYS A 158 4.21 -3.82 -16.73
C LYS A 158 3.41 -5.07 -17.10
N ALA A 159 4.01 -5.98 -17.85
CA ALA A 159 3.36 -7.24 -18.23
C ALA A 159 3.06 -8.12 -17.00
N ILE A 160 3.99 -8.20 -16.06
CA ILE A 160 3.81 -8.90 -14.79
C ILE A 160 2.69 -8.24 -13.97
N ALA A 161 2.74 -6.92 -13.80
CA ALA A 161 1.72 -6.16 -13.05
C ALA A 161 0.32 -6.35 -13.67
N ALA A 162 0.20 -6.23 -14.99
CA ALA A 162 -1.08 -6.45 -15.69
C ALA A 162 -1.62 -7.87 -15.48
N THR A 163 -0.76 -8.87 -15.49
CA THR A 163 -1.16 -10.26 -15.22
C THR A 163 -1.61 -10.44 -13.78
N LEU A 164 -0.86 -9.93 -12.82
CA LEU A 164 -1.23 -10.00 -11.39
C LEU A 164 -2.52 -9.23 -11.09
N ASN A 165 -2.77 -8.09 -11.73
CA ASN A 165 -4.01 -7.33 -11.60
C ASN A 165 -5.23 -8.12 -12.10
N LYS A 166 -5.11 -8.89 -13.21
CA LYS A 166 -6.18 -9.78 -13.67
C LYS A 166 -6.52 -10.84 -12.61
N PHE A 167 -5.51 -11.47 -12.01
CA PHE A 167 -5.74 -12.42 -10.92
C PHE A 167 -6.34 -11.77 -9.67
N ALA A 168 -5.89 -10.58 -9.29
CA ALA A 168 -6.45 -9.84 -8.16
C ALA A 168 -7.95 -9.53 -8.38
N THR A 169 -8.31 -9.10 -9.59
CA THR A 169 -9.71 -8.84 -9.97
C THR A 169 -10.55 -10.11 -9.93
N LEU A 170 -10.05 -11.23 -10.44
CA LEU A 170 -10.75 -12.52 -10.39
C LEU A 170 -10.99 -12.95 -8.93
N ILE A 171 -9.95 -12.91 -8.09
CA ILE A 171 -10.07 -13.27 -6.67
C ILE A 171 -11.11 -12.38 -5.98
N ALA A 172 -11.08 -11.05 -6.20
CA ALA A 172 -12.03 -10.13 -5.59
C ALA A 172 -13.50 -10.41 -6.02
N ASN A 173 -13.71 -10.78 -7.29
CA ASN A 173 -15.02 -11.15 -7.81
C ASN A 173 -15.54 -12.46 -7.17
N GLU A 174 -14.68 -13.48 -7.05
CA GLU A 174 -15.04 -14.75 -6.42
C GLU A 174 -15.35 -14.57 -4.93
N GLU A 175 -14.57 -13.76 -4.21
CA GLU A 175 -14.84 -13.44 -2.81
C GLU A 175 -16.19 -12.71 -2.63
N LYS A 176 -16.51 -11.77 -3.54
CA LYS A 176 -17.81 -11.08 -3.54
C LYS A 176 -18.96 -12.05 -3.80
N TYR A 177 -18.78 -12.96 -4.75
CA TYR A 177 -19.77 -13.99 -5.07
C TYR A 177 -20.00 -14.94 -3.89
N LEU A 178 -18.92 -15.42 -3.27
CA LEU A 178 -18.98 -16.26 -2.08
C LEU A 178 -19.75 -15.58 -0.93
N LYS A 179 -19.48 -14.31 -0.67
CA LYS A 179 -20.23 -13.54 0.35
C LYS A 179 -21.72 -13.44 0.03
N SER A 180 -22.08 -13.30 -1.26
CA SER A 180 -23.48 -13.27 -1.70
C SER A 180 -24.16 -14.61 -1.43
N LEU A 181 -23.51 -15.72 -1.77
CA LEU A 181 -24.04 -17.08 -1.51
C LEU A 181 -24.19 -17.35 0.00
N GLN A 182 -23.23 -16.91 0.81
CA GLN A 182 -23.33 -17.04 2.27
C GLN A 182 -24.53 -16.25 2.85
N LYS A 183 -24.79 -15.05 2.33
CA LYS A 183 -26.00 -14.28 2.73
C LYS A 183 -27.31 -14.99 2.32
N GLN A 184 -27.37 -15.53 1.11
CA GLN A 184 -28.53 -16.29 0.65
C GLN A 184 -28.76 -17.54 1.52
N LYS A 185 -27.68 -18.29 1.81
CA LYS A 185 -27.76 -19.44 2.71
C LYS A 185 -28.33 -19.05 4.08
N SER A 186 -27.82 -17.98 4.70
CA SER A 186 -28.32 -17.49 5.99
C SER A 186 -29.80 -17.09 5.93
N TYR A 187 -30.21 -16.41 4.85
CA TYR A 187 -31.60 -16.04 4.64
C TYR A 187 -32.52 -17.28 4.59
N PHE A 188 -32.19 -18.28 3.78
CA PHE A 188 -33.00 -19.49 3.67
C PHE A 188 -33.04 -20.28 4.99
N LEU A 189 -31.91 -20.42 5.69
CA LEU A 189 -31.92 -21.08 7.00
C LEU A 189 -32.85 -20.38 7.99
N ASN A 190 -32.78 -19.05 8.08
CA ASN A 190 -33.65 -18.29 8.96
C ASN A 190 -35.15 -18.39 8.54
N ALA A 191 -35.44 -18.44 7.24
CA ALA A 191 -36.79 -18.56 6.74
C ALA A 191 -37.39 -19.98 6.91
N MET A 192 -36.58 -21.01 7.06
CA MET A 192 -37.01 -22.40 7.22
C MET A 192 -37.22 -22.80 8.69
N PHE A 193 -36.72 -22.04 9.65
CA PHE A 193 -36.75 -22.37 11.07
C PHE A 193 -37.47 -21.31 11.92
N ILE A 194 -38.40 -20.54 11.30
CA ILE A 194 -39.34 -19.66 12.01
C ILE A 194 -40.64 -20.42 12.31
#